data_92c970047f67cbc1236fad3c6808fa6f
#
_entry.id   92c970047f67cbc1236fad3c6808fa6f
#
_cell.length_a   1.000
_cell.length_b   1.000
_cell.length_c   1.000
_cell.angle_alpha   90.00
_cell.angle_beta   90.00
_cell.angle_gamma   90.00
#
_symmetry.space_group_name_H-M   'P 1'
#
loop_
_entity.id
_entity.type
_entity.pdbx_description
1 polymer ?
#
loop_
_entity_poly.entity_id
_entity_poly.type
_entity_poly.pdbx_seq_one_letter_code
_entity_poly.pdbx_strand_id
1 'polypeptide(L)'
;MDKSHKIHIGNLVKSVFNESGMTVSELARQLSCERTNIYTIFKRRTVDVELLAKLSEILNHNFFDDAMLLYGLTATFSPKLNLTISFEGITTEKIKRLEEVLDELKEEV
;
A
#
# COMPACT_ATOMS: atom_id res chain seq x y z
N MET A 1 -2.15 12.21 20.50
CA MET A 1 -2.37 11.33 20.41
C MET A 1 -1.83 10.63 19.52
N ASP A 2 -1.55 9.94 19.52
CA ASP A 2 -0.92 9.18 18.86
C ASP A 2 -1.61 8.33 18.05
N LYS A 3 -2.52 8.77 17.31
CA LYS A 3 -3.19 7.95 16.47
C LYS A 3 -2.27 7.34 15.51
N SER A 4 -1.24 7.99 15.12
CA SER A 4 -0.32 7.43 14.15
C SER A 4 0.30 6.16 14.67
N HIS A 5 0.36 6.01 15.96
CA HIS A 5 0.93 4.83 16.51
C HIS A 5 -0.05 3.68 16.42
N LYS A 6 -1.26 3.96 16.07
CA LYS A 6 -2.25 2.91 15.99
C LYS A 6 -2.56 2.49 14.58
N ILE A 7 -1.78 2.98 13.64
CA ILE A 7 -1.99 2.56 12.28
C ILE A 7 -1.60 1.10 12.16
N HIS A 8 -2.48 0.33 11.57
CA HIS A 8 -2.31 -1.10 11.49
C HIS A 8 -2.58 -1.52 10.06
N ILE A 9 -1.53 -1.75 9.32
CA ILE A 9 -1.66 -2.06 7.91
C ILE A 9 -2.39 -3.38 7.71
N GLY A 10 -2.16 -4.34 8.57
CA GLY A 10 -2.86 -5.61 8.47
C GLY A 10 -4.37 -5.45 8.55
N ASN A 11 -4.83 -4.57 9.44
CA ASN A 11 -6.24 -4.32 9.57
C ASN A 11 -6.79 -3.65 8.32
N LEU A 12 -6.03 -2.76 7.75
CA LEU A 12 -6.44 -2.08 6.53
C LEU A 12 -6.57 -3.10 5.40
N VAL A 13 -5.60 -3.97 5.27
CA VAL A 13 -5.64 -5.01 4.25
C VAL A 13 -6.86 -5.90 4.46
N LYS A 14 -7.10 -6.27 5.71
CA LYS A 14 -8.24 -7.13 6.02
C LYS A 14 -9.56 -6.45 5.66
N SER A 15 -9.63 -5.16 5.90
CA SER A 15 -10.84 -4.42 5.60
C SER A 15 -11.14 -4.42 4.11
N VAL A 16 -10.12 -4.15 3.31
CA VAL A 16 -10.30 -4.15 1.85
C VAL A 16 -10.59 -5.57 1.38
N PHE A 17 -9.90 -6.55 1.97
CA PHE A 17 -10.12 -7.94 1.63
C PHE A 17 -11.59 -8.32 1.87
N ASN A 18 -12.13 -7.91 3.01
CA ASN A 18 -13.52 -8.24 3.34
C ASN A 18 -14.49 -7.62 2.34
N GLU A 19 -14.17 -6.43 1.89
CA GLU A 19 -15.05 -5.77 0.93
C GLU A 19 -14.94 -6.35 -0.46
N SER A 20 -13.84 -7.04 -0.74
CA SER A 20 -13.62 -7.56 -2.07
C SER A 20 -14.45 -8.81 -2.37
N GLY A 21 -14.91 -9.47 -1.33
CA GLY A 21 -15.64 -10.71 -1.51
C GLY A 21 -14.75 -11.92 -1.75
N MET A 22 -13.44 -11.71 -1.73
CA MET A 22 -12.50 -12.79 -1.97
C MET A 22 -12.40 -13.67 -0.72
N THR A 23 -12.13 -14.96 -0.92
CA THR A 23 -11.96 -15.84 0.22
C THR A 23 -10.49 -15.91 0.62
N VAL A 24 -10.25 -16.35 1.84
CA VAL A 24 -8.89 -16.50 2.32
C VAL A 24 -8.14 -17.52 1.46
N SER A 25 -8.81 -18.57 1.04
CA SER A 25 -8.16 -19.58 0.19
C SER A 25 -7.72 -18.98 -1.13
N GLU A 26 -8.55 -18.13 -1.70
CA GLU A 26 -8.21 -17.51 -2.96
C GLU A 26 -7.03 -16.55 -2.81
N LEU A 27 -7.04 -15.75 -1.76
CA LEU A 27 -5.95 -14.83 -1.53
C LEU A 27 -4.65 -15.59 -1.29
N ALA A 28 -4.72 -16.64 -0.50
CA ALA A 28 -3.54 -17.45 -0.22
C ALA A 28 -2.99 -18.06 -1.50
N ARG A 29 -3.88 -18.52 -2.35
CA ARG A 29 -3.45 -19.11 -3.61
C ARG A 29 -2.74 -18.08 -4.46
N GLN A 30 -3.27 -16.90 -4.55
CA GLN A 30 -2.66 -15.87 -5.38
C GLN A 30 -1.35 -15.37 -4.81
N LEU A 31 -1.19 -15.45 -3.50
CA LEU A 31 0.06 -15.06 -2.87
C LEU A 31 1.02 -16.24 -2.78
N SER A 32 0.60 -17.40 -3.23
CA SER A 32 1.39 -18.63 -3.18
C SER A 32 1.83 -18.94 -1.75
N CYS A 33 0.92 -18.84 -0.83
CA CYS A 33 1.21 -19.14 0.55
C CYS A 33 0.03 -19.88 1.17
N GLU A 34 0.17 -20.26 2.43
CA GLU A 34 -0.87 -20.98 3.11
C GLU A 34 -1.85 -20.03 3.77
N ARG A 35 -3.03 -20.53 4.06
CA ARG A 35 -4.06 -19.68 4.66
C ARG A 35 -3.64 -19.10 5.99
N THR A 36 -2.86 -19.84 6.76
CA THR A 36 -2.39 -19.33 8.03
C THR A 36 -1.55 -18.09 7.85
N ASN A 37 -0.82 -17.98 6.74
CA ASN A 37 -0.04 -16.82 6.46
C ASN A 37 -0.94 -15.60 6.24
N ILE A 38 -2.11 -15.81 5.65
CA ILE A 38 -3.03 -14.71 5.43
C ILE A 38 -3.48 -14.14 6.77
N TYR A 39 -3.85 -15.03 7.71
CA TYR A 39 -4.27 -14.55 9.01
C TYR A 39 -3.15 -13.84 9.74
N THR A 40 -1.93 -14.30 9.54
CA THR A 40 -0.77 -13.65 10.13
C THR A 40 -0.59 -12.25 9.56
N ILE A 41 -0.78 -12.10 8.25
CA ILE A 41 -0.67 -10.79 7.61
C ILE A 41 -1.69 -9.84 8.21
N PHE A 42 -2.91 -10.31 8.42
CA PHE A 42 -3.95 -9.46 8.96
C PHE A 42 -3.61 -8.94 10.36
N LYS A 43 -2.80 -9.69 11.09
CA LYS A 43 -2.44 -9.30 12.44
C LYS A 43 -1.22 -8.40 12.50
N ARG A 44 -0.51 -8.26 11.41
CA ARG A 44 0.71 -7.48 11.44
C ARG A 44 0.42 -5.99 11.33
N ARG A 45 1.13 -5.23 12.12
CA ARG A 45 0.95 -3.81 12.07
C ARG A 45 1.60 -3.23 10.82
N THR A 46 2.66 -3.85 10.35
CA THR A 46 3.34 -3.39 9.15
C THR A 46 3.65 -4.58 8.27
N VAL A 47 3.81 -4.33 7.00
CA VAL A 47 4.22 -5.34 6.05
C VAL A 47 5.28 -4.71 5.18
N ASP A 48 6.09 -5.53 4.54
CA ASP A 48 7.11 -4.95 3.69
C ASP A 48 6.50 -4.46 2.40
N VAL A 49 7.26 -3.68 1.69
CA VAL A 49 6.78 -3.00 0.50
C VAL A 49 6.39 -3.98 -0.59
N GLU A 50 7.18 -5.03 -0.74
CA GLU A 50 6.89 -5.99 -1.78
C GLU A 50 5.57 -6.70 -1.54
N LEU A 51 5.33 -7.09 -0.30
CA LEU A 51 4.07 -7.74 0.03
C LEU A 51 2.91 -6.78 -0.17
N LEU A 52 3.10 -5.55 0.23
CA LEU A 52 2.04 -4.56 0.08
C LEU A 52 1.72 -4.33 -1.40
N ALA A 53 2.74 -4.36 -2.24
CA ALA A 53 2.53 -4.21 -3.67
C ALA A 53 1.72 -5.37 -4.23
N LYS A 54 2.04 -6.58 -3.79
CA LYS A 54 1.31 -7.75 -4.25
C LYS A 54 -0.15 -7.71 -3.80
N LEU A 55 -0.36 -7.32 -2.56
CA LEU A 55 -1.71 -7.22 -2.04
C LEU A 55 -2.50 -6.14 -2.79
N SER A 56 -1.84 -5.04 -3.11
CA SER A 56 -2.51 -3.97 -3.85
C SER A 56 -2.96 -4.47 -5.21
N GLU A 57 -2.12 -5.27 -5.84
CA GLU A 57 -2.45 -5.78 -7.15
C GLU A 57 -3.56 -6.80 -7.08
N ILE A 58 -3.47 -7.73 -6.15
CA ILE A 58 -4.46 -8.79 -6.04
C ILE A 58 -5.82 -8.25 -5.64
N LEU A 59 -5.85 -7.33 -4.69
CA LEU A 59 -7.11 -6.79 -4.22
C LEU A 59 -7.55 -5.57 -5.01
N ASN A 60 -6.77 -5.18 -6.01
CA ASN A 60 -7.10 -4.07 -6.86
C ASN A 60 -7.35 -2.81 -6.06
N HIS A 61 -6.47 -2.53 -5.11
CA HIS A 61 -6.59 -1.37 -4.25
C HIS A 61 -5.20 -0.86 -3.95
N ASN A 62 -5.01 0.43 -4.07
CA ASN A 62 -3.69 1.00 -3.86
C ASN A 62 -3.45 1.27 -2.39
N PHE A 63 -2.85 0.32 -1.71
CA PHE A 63 -2.58 0.47 -0.28
C PHE A 63 -1.50 1.50 0.01
N PHE A 64 -0.72 1.86 -0.99
CA PHE A 64 0.31 2.87 -0.78
C PHE A 64 -0.32 4.24 -0.59
N ASP A 65 -1.42 4.50 -1.29
CA ASP A 65 -2.14 5.75 -1.09
C ASP A 65 -2.67 5.83 0.33
N ASP A 66 -3.24 4.74 0.79
CA ASP A 66 -3.78 4.71 2.15
C ASP A 66 -2.67 4.92 3.15
N ALA A 67 -1.55 4.28 2.95
CA ALA A 67 -0.44 4.39 3.88
C ALA A 67 0.07 5.83 3.94
N MET A 68 0.17 6.47 2.79
CA MET A 68 0.63 7.84 2.77
C MET A 68 -0.31 8.76 3.54
N LEU A 69 -1.59 8.55 3.37
CA LEU A 69 -2.56 9.37 4.08
C LEU A 69 -2.54 9.09 5.57
N LEU A 70 -2.46 7.83 5.93
CA LEU A 70 -2.51 7.47 7.34
C LEU A 70 -1.29 7.93 8.10
N TYR A 71 -0.13 7.88 7.46
CA TYR A 71 1.08 8.29 8.13
C TYR A 71 1.32 9.80 7.99
N GLY A 72 0.40 10.48 7.31
CA GLY A 72 0.54 11.91 7.18
C GLY A 72 1.68 12.33 6.29
N LEU A 73 2.06 11.46 5.39
CA LEU A 73 3.13 11.80 4.50
C LEU A 73 2.56 12.66 3.43
N THR A 74 2.78 13.95 3.56
CA THR A 74 2.32 14.73 2.52
C THR A 74 3.55 15.02 1.82
N ALA A 75 3.54 15.20 0.85
CA ALA A 75 4.28 15.83 0.18
C ALA A 75 5.66 15.83 -0.03
N THR A 76 6.35 16.28 0.68
CA THR A 76 7.70 16.52 0.39
C THR A 76 8.52 15.44 0.93
N PHE A 77 8.93 14.54 0.11
CA PHE A 77 9.69 13.50 0.65
C PHE A 77 10.99 14.13 0.84
N SER A 78 11.89 13.87 0.20
CA SER A 78 13.20 14.35 0.43
C SER A 78 13.54 15.39 -0.61
N PRO A 79 14.14 16.46 -0.25
CA PRO A 79 14.57 17.41 -1.22
C PRO A 79 15.50 16.82 -2.23
N LYS A 80 16.22 15.79 -1.84
CA LYS A 80 17.10 15.17 -2.76
C LYS A 80 16.38 14.56 -3.92
N LEU A 81 15.23 14.07 -3.73
CA LEU A 81 14.46 13.50 -4.79
C LEU A 81 13.74 14.56 -5.56
N ASN A 82 13.72 15.75 -5.04
CA ASN A 82 13.07 16.84 -5.71
C ASN A 82 11.66 16.46 -6.02
N LEU A 83 11.07 15.66 -5.19
CA LEU A 83 9.76 15.15 -5.44
C LEU A 83 8.83 15.70 -4.42
N THR A 84 7.91 16.51 -4.84
CA THR A 84 6.93 17.07 -3.94
C THR A 84 5.57 16.53 -4.33
N ILE A 85 4.93 15.88 -3.39
CA ILE A 85 3.62 15.36 -3.61
C ILE A 85 2.70 16.11 -2.68
N SER A 86 1.74 16.78 -3.23
CA SER A 86 0.82 17.54 -2.41
C SER A 86 -0.57 17.05 -2.70
N PHE A 87 -1.21 16.50 -1.71
CA PHE A 87 -2.54 16.01 -1.94
C PHE A 87 -3.54 17.10 -2.19
N GLU A 88 -3.23 18.28 -1.71
CA GLU A 88 -4.13 19.34 -1.97
C GLU A 88 -4.10 19.78 -3.39
N GLY A 89 -3.02 19.64 -4.05
CA GLY A 89 -2.92 20.08 -5.39
C GLY A 89 -2.65 18.98 -6.38
N ILE A 90 -3.01 17.75 -6.02
CA ILE A 90 -2.74 16.67 -6.91
C ILE A 90 -3.58 16.75 -8.15
N THR A 91 -2.93 16.67 -9.27
CA THR A 91 -3.60 16.66 -10.55
C THR A 91 -3.27 15.35 -11.24
N THR A 92 -3.99 15.07 -12.30
CA THR A 92 -3.73 13.88 -13.08
C THR A 92 -2.29 13.85 -13.55
N GLU A 93 -1.78 15.00 -13.89
CA GLU A 93 -0.42 15.09 -14.37
C GLU A 93 0.57 14.66 -13.31
N LYS A 94 0.36 15.09 -12.09
CA LYS A 94 1.26 14.71 -11.01
C LYS A 94 1.17 13.24 -10.69
N ILE A 95 0.00 12.70 -10.78
CA ILE A 95 -0.18 11.28 -10.55
C ILE A 95 0.56 10.48 -11.60
N LYS A 96 0.49 10.91 -12.83
CA LYS A 96 1.18 10.23 -13.89
C LYS A 96 2.68 10.27 -13.67
N ARG A 97 3.19 11.39 -13.23
CA ARG A 97 4.62 11.51 -13.00
C ARG A 97 5.06 10.55 -11.91
N LEU A 98 4.25 10.41 -10.88
CA LEU A 98 4.58 9.49 -9.80
C LEU A 98 4.60 8.07 -10.31
N GLU A 99 3.65 7.72 -11.15
CA GLU A 99 3.61 6.39 -11.72
C GLU A 99 4.82 6.11 -12.57
N GLU A 100 5.28 7.10 -13.31
CA GLU A 100 6.47 6.93 -14.14
C GLU A 100 7.69 6.66 -13.29
N VAL A 101 7.82 7.36 -12.18
CA VAL A 101 8.94 7.14 -11.31
C VAL A 101 8.92 5.74 -10.72
N LEU A 102 7.75 5.30 -10.33
CA LEU A 102 7.61 3.97 -9.78
C LEU A 102 7.95 2.90 -10.81
N ASP A 103 7.55 3.13 -12.05
CA ASP A 103 7.86 2.19 -13.11
C ASP A 103 9.36 2.12 -13.35
N GLU A 104 10.01 3.25 -13.32
CA GLU A 104 11.46 3.26 -13.51
C GLU A 104 12.16 2.51 -12.41
N LEU A 105 11.68 2.66 -11.19
CA LEU A 105 12.28 1.95 -10.08
C LEU A 105 12.09 0.45 -10.24
N LYS A 106 10.94 0.06 -10.74
CA LYS A 106 10.68 -1.35 -10.94
C LYS A 106 11.61 -1.93 -11.98
N GLU A 107 11.86 -1.17 -13.01
CA GLU A 107 12.70 -1.67 -14.09
C GLU A 107 14.15 -1.80 -13.67
N GLU A 108 14.56 -1.00 -12.72
CA GLU A 108 15.94 -1.07 -12.28
C GLU A 108 16.16 -2.19 -11.29
N VAL A 109 15.13 -2.72 -10.76
CA VAL A 109 15.26 -3.82 -9.84
C VAL A 109 15.20 -5.14 -10.59
#